data_d6f2c1c75cd80d1309414ea68204a68b
#
_entry.id   d6f2c1c75cd80d1309414ea68204a68b
#
_cell.length_a   1.000
_cell.length_b   1.000
_cell.length_c   1.000
_cell.angle_alpha   90.00
_cell.angle_beta   90.00
_cell.angle_gamma   90.00
#
_symmetry.space_group_name_H-M   'P 1'
#
loop_
_entity.id
_entity.type
_entity.pdbx_description
1 polymer ?
#
loop_
_entity_poly.entity_id
_entity_poly.type
_entity_poly.pdbx_seq_one_letter_code
_entity_poly.pdbx_strand_id
1 'polypeptide(L)'
;MFFEGFDKSNLFLGFEAAVLGAVPVIRTIENSIHPSKVNSIYGIFNGTTNYIISKMYENKISFKETLEQAIKNGFAEQDSSADLSGKDAMHKLVLLSNISFGKKFKFSDMHYDGIENIKLIDLEQGLNLGYKLKLVSLTERYKDKFFSSVAPCFVPESSLIAKTNFEENVITFEGENFLKTSLVGKGAGGYPTATSIISDIKRFLNYK
;
A
#
# COMPACT_ATOMS: atom_id res chain seq x y z
N MET A 1 -17.36 -3.09 11.10
CA MET A 1 -18.59 -2.28 10.99
C MET A 1 -19.08 -2.12 9.54
N PHE A 2 -18.23 -1.89 8.54
CA PHE A 2 -18.65 -1.79 7.14
C PHE A 2 -19.13 -3.15 6.56
N PHE A 3 -18.52 -4.26 6.97
CA PHE A 3 -18.80 -5.58 6.42
C PHE A 3 -19.89 -6.38 7.18
N GLU A 4 -20.07 -6.13 8.49
CA GLU A 4 -21.08 -6.83 9.31
C GLU A 4 -22.54 -6.59 8.87
N GLY A 5 -22.81 -5.46 8.18
CA GLY A 5 -24.13 -5.15 7.62
C GLY A 5 -24.36 -5.71 6.22
N PHE A 6 -23.30 -5.92 5.43
CA PHE A 6 -23.39 -6.39 4.05
C PHE A 6 -23.63 -7.90 3.95
N ASP A 7 -23.04 -8.72 4.83
CA ASP A 7 -23.25 -10.17 4.85
C ASP A 7 -24.72 -10.60 5.05
N LYS A 8 -25.56 -9.69 5.54
CA LYS A 8 -27.00 -9.98 5.82
C LYS A 8 -27.93 -9.46 4.74
N SER A 9 -27.45 -8.75 3.71
CA SER A 9 -28.32 -7.93 2.86
C SER A 9 -28.41 -8.33 1.40
N ASN A 10 -27.80 -9.41 0.94
CA ASN A 10 -27.73 -9.76 -0.50
C ASN A 10 -27.28 -8.61 -1.40
N LEU A 11 -26.56 -7.61 -0.86
CA LEU A 11 -26.04 -6.48 -1.59
C LEU A 11 -24.61 -6.77 -2.06
N PHE A 12 -24.30 -6.34 -3.27
CA PHE A 12 -22.94 -6.38 -3.80
C PHE A 12 -22.21 -5.10 -3.44
N LEU A 13 -20.98 -5.22 -2.92
CA LEU A 13 -20.07 -4.12 -2.68
C LEU A 13 -18.81 -4.30 -3.53
N GLY A 14 -18.65 -3.45 -4.56
CA GLY A 14 -17.41 -3.36 -5.34
C GLY A 14 -16.49 -2.29 -4.75
N PHE A 15 -15.28 -2.65 -4.35
CA PHE A 15 -14.33 -1.71 -3.72
C PHE A 15 -12.86 -2.00 -4.06
N GLU A 16 -12.61 -2.73 -5.17
CA GLU A 16 -11.25 -3.01 -5.65
C GLU A 16 -10.46 -1.71 -5.85
N ALA A 17 -11.12 -0.67 -6.38
CA ALA A 17 -10.49 0.62 -6.64
C ALA A 17 -10.17 1.44 -5.37
N ALA A 18 -10.64 1.03 -4.19
CA ALA A 18 -10.38 1.74 -2.93
C ALA A 18 -8.94 1.58 -2.45
N VAL A 19 -8.21 0.56 -2.93
CA VAL A 19 -6.84 0.25 -2.51
C VAL A 19 -5.97 -0.12 -3.70
N LEU A 20 -4.73 0.38 -3.71
CA LEU A 20 -3.67 0.00 -4.65
C LEU A 20 -4.02 0.13 -6.15
N GLY A 21 -4.96 1.00 -6.50
CA GLY A 21 -5.30 1.36 -7.89
C GLY A 21 -5.71 0.17 -8.76
N ALA A 22 -4.87 -0.19 -9.75
CA ALA A 22 -5.13 -1.31 -10.66
C ALA A 22 -4.69 -2.68 -10.12
N VAL A 23 -4.07 -2.74 -8.96
CA VAL A 23 -3.64 -4.02 -8.36
C VAL A 23 -4.87 -4.78 -7.86
N PRO A 24 -5.16 -6.00 -8.34
CA PRO A 24 -6.38 -6.74 -8.01
C PRO A 24 -6.29 -7.42 -6.63
N VAL A 25 -6.09 -6.61 -5.58
CA VAL A 25 -5.73 -7.10 -4.26
C VAL A 25 -6.91 -7.69 -3.50
N ILE A 26 -8.07 -7.00 -3.50
CA ILE A 26 -9.27 -7.48 -2.80
C ILE A 26 -9.71 -8.83 -3.36
N ARG A 27 -9.74 -8.93 -4.67
CA ARG A 27 -10.12 -10.15 -5.38
C ARG A 27 -9.16 -11.29 -5.13
N THR A 28 -7.86 -11.01 -5.06
CA THR A 28 -6.85 -12.02 -4.71
C THR A 28 -7.05 -12.53 -3.29
N ILE A 29 -7.35 -11.64 -2.35
CA ILE A 29 -7.64 -12.05 -0.96
C ILE A 29 -8.91 -12.91 -0.92
N GLU A 30 -10.01 -12.45 -1.52
CA GLU A 30 -11.30 -13.15 -1.47
C GLU A 30 -11.28 -14.55 -2.11
N ASN A 31 -10.53 -14.70 -3.22
CA ASN A 31 -10.58 -15.93 -4.02
C ASN A 31 -9.40 -16.88 -3.79
N SER A 32 -8.27 -16.39 -3.27
CA SER A 32 -7.02 -17.16 -3.27
C SER A 32 -6.31 -17.22 -1.93
N ILE A 33 -6.63 -16.34 -0.99
CA ILE A 33 -5.90 -16.23 0.28
C ILE A 33 -6.84 -16.53 1.46
N HIS A 34 -6.57 -17.62 2.16
CA HIS A 34 -7.35 -17.96 3.35
C HIS A 34 -6.87 -17.15 4.57
N PRO A 35 -7.74 -16.36 5.24
CA PRO A 35 -7.33 -15.42 6.30
C PRO A 35 -6.60 -16.06 7.48
N SER A 36 -6.93 -17.28 7.87
CA SER A 36 -6.28 -17.97 8.98
C SER A 36 -4.84 -18.40 8.69
N LYS A 37 -4.41 -18.33 7.43
CA LYS A 37 -3.09 -18.75 6.97
C LYS A 37 -2.17 -17.59 6.63
N VAL A 38 -2.64 -16.36 6.72
CA VAL A 38 -1.83 -15.15 6.51
C VAL A 38 -1.06 -14.86 7.80
N ASN A 39 0.27 -14.76 7.67
CA ASN A 39 1.18 -14.35 8.74
C ASN A 39 1.50 -12.87 8.66
N SER A 40 1.75 -12.35 7.46
CA SER A 40 1.98 -10.93 7.25
C SER A 40 1.45 -10.43 5.91
N ILE A 41 1.13 -9.14 5.88
CA ILE A 41 0.95 -8.35 4.68
C ILE A 41 1.86 -7.13 4.76
N TYR A 42 2.55 -6.81 3.69
CA TYR A 42 3.40 -5.62 3.65
C TYR A 42 3.63 -5.13 2.22
N GLY A 43 4.02 -3.86 2.11
CA GLY A 43 4.30 -3.29 0.79
C GLY A 43 4.32 -1.78 0.75
N ILE A 44 4.17 -1.25 -0.47
CA ILE A 44 4.05 0.18 -0.76
C ILE A 44 2.60 0.46 -1.15
N PHE A 45 1.87 1.18 -0.28
CA PHE A 45 0.43 1.40 -0.44
C PHE A 45 0.06 2.83 -0.84
N ASN A 46 1.08 3.69 -1.03
CA ASN A 46 0.89 5.06 -1.50
C ASN A 46 1.85 5.37 -2.65
N GLY A 47 1.31 5.67 -3.82
CA GLY A 47 2.09 5.95 -5.03
C GLY A 47 2.78 7.31 -5.00
N THR A 48 2.18 8.33 -4.40
CA THR A 48 2.73 9.69 -4.31
C THR A 48 4.03 9.70 -3.52
N THR A 49 4.04 9.09 -2.33
CA THR A 49 5.26 8.99 -1.50
C THR A 49 6.35 8.16 -2.15
N ASN A 50 5.97 7.04 -2.80
CA ASN A 50 6.94 6.23 -3.54
C ASN A 50 7.53 6.98 -4.73
N TYR A 51 6.71 7.76 -5.45
CA TYR A 51 7.18 8.63 -6.54
C TYR A 51 8.20 9.66 -6.03
N ILE A 52 7.88 10.37 -4.94
CA ILE A 52 8.75 11.38 -4.34
C ILE A 52 10.10 10.75 -3.93
N ILE A 53 10.08 9.67 -3.17
CA ILE A 53 11.32 8.98 -2.74
C ILE A 53 12.12 8.50 -3.96
N SER A 54 11.45 7.95 -4.98
CA SER A 54 12.12 7.48 -6.21
C SER A 54 12.81 8.62 -6.96
N LYS A 55 12.16 9.79 -7.04
CA LYS A 55 12.72 10.99 -7.66
C LYS A 55 13.86 11.61 -6.86
N MET A 56 13.80 11.56 -5.53
CA MET A 56 14.94 11.96 -4.69
C MET A 56 16.19 11.11 -4.99
N TYR A 57 16.02 9.79 -5.14
CA TYR A 57 17.11 8.89 -5.55
C TYR A 57 17.65 9.21 -6.95
N GLU A 58 16.74 9.40 -7.92
CA GLU A 58 17.12 9.60 -9.33
C GLU A 58 17.84 10.95 -9.55
N ASN A 59 17.26 12.03 -9.01
CA ASN A 59 17.70 13.38 -9.28
C ASN A 59 18.70 13.93 -8.25
N LYS A 60 18.87 13.23 -7.12
CA LYS A 60 19.71 13.65 -5.97
C LYS A 60 19.38 15.06 -5.46
N ILE A 61 18.09 15.35 -5.38
CA ILE A 61 17.54 16.63 -4.89
C ILE A 61 16.79 16.44 -3.58
N SER A 62 16.56 17.55 -2.86
CA SER A 62 15.89 17.54 -1.57
C SER A 62 14.42 17.09 -1.66
N PHE A 63 13.86 16.66 -0.54
CA PHE A 63 12.43 16.34 -0.42
C PHE A 63 11.55 17.52 -0.89
N LYS A 64 11.87 18.76 -0.46
CA LYS A 64 11.11 19.95 -0.81
C LYS A 64 11.08 20.21 -2.32
N GLU A 65 12.23 20.19 -2.96
CA GLU A 65 12.36 20.38 -4.41
C GLU A 65 11.63 19.29 -5.18
N THR A 66 11.72 18.05 -4.70
CA THR A 66 11.03 16.91 -5.32
C THR A 66 9.52 17.05 -5.21
N LEU A 67 9.01 17.46 -4.05
CA LEU A 67 7.58 17.68 -3.83
C LEU A 67 7.04 18.79 -4.75
N GLU A 68 7.75 19.92 -4.87
CA GLU A 68 7.38 21.02 -5.78
C GLU A 68 7.30 20.54 -7.23
N GLN A 69 8.25 19.72 -7.67
CA GLN A 69 8.23 19.12 -9.01
C GLN A 69 7.09 18.10 -9.18
N ALA A 70 6.80 17.29 -8.15
CA ALA A 70 5.71 16.33 -8.18
C ALA A 70 4.35 17.02 -8.32
N ILE A 71 4.12 18.12 -7.60
CA ILE A 71 2.89 18.93 -7.70
C ILE A 71 2.79 19.53 -9.11
N LYS A 72 3.85 20.16 -9.60
CA LYS A 72 3.87 20.77 -10.94
C LYS A 72 3.56 19.78 -12.06
N ASN A 73 4.02 18.54 -11.91
CA ASN A 73 3.84 17.47 -12.90
C ASN A 73 2.56 16.64 -12.69
N GLY A 74 1.73 16.95 -11.67
CA GLY A 74 0.47 16.27 -11.39
C GLY A 74 0.60 14.90 -10.70
N PHE A 75 1.75 14.58 -10.11
CA PHE A 75 1.99 13.36 -9.32
C PHE A 75 1.68 13.52 -7.83
N ALA A 76 1.56 14.75 -7.36
CA ALA A 76 1.08 15.11 -6.02
C ALA A 76 0.03 16.21 -6.14
N GLU A 77 -0.98 16.17 -5.27
CA GLU A 77 -1.97 17.24 -5.15
C GLU A 77 -1.39 18.43 -4.39
N GLN A 78 -2.01 19.62 -4.52
CA GLN A 78 -1.62 20.82 -3.76
C GLN A 78 -1.67 20.55 -2.25
N ASP A 79 -2.72 19.87 -1.77
CA ASP A 79 -2.79 19.35 -0.41
C ASP A 79 -2.53 17.83 -0.44
N SER A 80 -1.28 17.47 -0.34
CA SER A 80 -0.81 16.08 -0.26
C SER A 80 -0.49 15.64 1.18
N SER A 81 -0.96 16.37 2.18
CA SER A 81 -0.67 16.12 3.61
C SER A 81 -1.04 14.70 4.06
N ALA A 82 -2.17 14.17 3.60
CA ALA A 82 -2.59 12.81 3.91
C ALA A 82 -1.64 11.74 3.32
N ASP A 83 -1.09 11.98 2.13
CA ASP A 83 -0.09 11.10 1.52
C ASP A 83 1.23 11.19 2.28
N LEU A 84 1.75 12.41 2.45
CA LEU A 84 3.09 12.67 2.99
C LEU A 84 3.23 12.23 4.44
N SER A 85 2.17 12.41 5.26
CA SER A 85 2.14 11.94 6.64
C SER A 85 1.99 10.41 6.79
N GLY A 86 1.75 9.67 5.72
CA GLY A 86 1.48 8.23 5.76
C GLY A 86 0.04 7.85 6.11
N LYS A 87 -0.84 8.83 6.33
CA LYS A 87 -2.23 8.61 6.73
C LYS A 87 -3.03 7.85 5.67
N ASP A 88 -2.87 8.18 4.38
CA ASP A 88 -3.52 7.45 3.28
C ASP A 88 -3.09 5.99 3.25
N ALA A 89 -1.78 5.73 3.32
CA ALA A 89 -1.24 4.37 3.37
C ALA A 89 -1.77 3.58 4.59
N MET A 90 -1.94 4.26 5.75
CA MET A 90 -2.52 3.66 6.95
C MET A 90 -4.00 3.28 6.76
N HIS A 91 -4.82 4.14 6.15
CA HIS A 91 -6.22 3.80 5.85
C HIS A 91 -6.32 2.55 4.97
N LYS A 92 -5.46 2.44 3.96
CA LYS A 92 -5.38 1.27 3.09
C LYS A 92 -4.91 0.03 3.85
N LEU A 93 -3.92 0.18 4.74
CA LEU A 93 -3.44 -0.91 5.59
C LEU A 93 -4.53 -1.43 6.53
N VAL A 94 -5.31 -0.54 7.17
CA VAL A 94 -6.45 -0.94 8.01
C VAL A 94 -7.44 -1.78 7.23
N LEU A 95 -7.84 -1.33 6.03
CA LEU A 95 -8.78 -2.05 5.17
C LEU A 95 -8.25 -3.42 4.78
N LEU A 96 -7.02 -3.46 4.27
CA LEU A 96 -6.37 -4.71 3.83
C LEU A 96 -6.14 -5.68 4.99
N SER A 97 -5.78 -5.18 6.17
CA SER A 97 -5.61 -6.01 7.37
C SER A 97 -6.94 -6.64 7.80
N ASN A 98 -8.03 -5.87 7.80
CA ASN A 98 -9.36 -6.41 8.14
C ASN A 98 -9.75 -7.58 7.24
N ILE A 99 -9.52 -7.44 5.93
CA ILE A 99 -9.89 -8.46 4.95
C ILE A 99 -8.92 -9.66 5.02
N SER A 100 -7.61 -9.38 5.04
CA SER A 100 -6.58 -10.43 4.98
C SER A 100 -6.54 -11.32 6.21
N PHE A 101 -6.85 -10.80 7.38
CA PHE A 101 -6.82 -11.58 8.63
C PHE A 101 -8.20 -11.96 9.16
N GLY A 102 -9.28 -11.46 8.54
CA GLY A 102 -10.64 -11.68 9.02
C GLY A 102 -10.90 -11.17 10.45
N LYS A 103 -10.19 -10.10 10.85
CA LYS A 103 -10.25 -9.50 12.19
C LYS A 103 -10.47 -7.99 12.09
N LYS A 104 -10.97 -7.40 13.17
CA LYS A 104 -11.24 -5.95 13.22
C LYS A 104 -10.01 -5.19 13.68
N PHE A 105 -9.35 -4.52 12.75
CA PHE A 105 -8.31 -3.53 13.00
C PHE A 105 -8.92 -2.14 12.98
N LYS A 106 -8.48 -1.27 13.90
CA LYS A 106 -8.88 0.13 13.94
C LYS A 106 -7.69 1.02 13.62
N PHE A 107 -7.94 2.15 13.01
CA PHE A 107 -6.94 3.17 12.74
C PHE A 107 -6.18 3.60 14.01
N SER A 108 -6.91 3.74 15.13
CA SER A 108 -6.35 4.14 16.43
C SER A 108 -5.36 3.14 17.03
N ASP A 109 -5.38 1.89 16.57
CA ASP A 109 -4.58 0.81 17.15
C ASP A 109 -3.24 0.60 16.38
N MET A 110 -3.01 1.43 15.36
CA MET A 110 -1.86 1.34 14.47
C MET A 110 -1.00 2.59 14.57
N HIS A 111 0.29 2.41 14.37
CA HIS A 111 1.24 3.52 14.28
C HIS A 111 1.49 3.89 12.82
N TYR A 112 1.56 5.18 12.52
CA TYR A 112 2.01 5.64 11.20
C TYR A 112 2.93 6.85 11.33
N ASP A 113 3.90 6.91 10.41
CA ASP A 113 4.83 8.00 10.23
C ASP A 113 5.02 8.27 8.74
N GLY A 114 5.31 9.51 8.39
CA GLY A 114 5.38 9.98 7.01
C GLY A 114 6.81 10.15 6.51
N ILE A 115 6.90 10.77 5.33
CA ILE A 115 8.18 11.01 4.65
C ILE A 115 8.69 12.45 4.75
N GLU A 116 7.98 13.32 5.45
CA GLU A 116 8.24 14.77 5.49
C GLU A 116 9.60 15.12 6.10
N ASN A 117 10.11 14.29 6.98
CA ASN A 117 11.38 14.48 7.68
C ASN A 117 12.56 13.78 7.01
N ILE A 118 12.35 13.06 5.90
CA ILE A 118 13.41 12.36 5.17
C ILE A 118 14.32 13.36 4.48
N LYS A 119 15.62 13.16 4.64
CA LYS A 119 16.66 13.96 4.02
C LYS A 119 17.39 13.17 2.94
N LEU A 120 17.94 13.86 1.95
CA LEU A 120 18.72 13.22 0.88
C LEU A 120 19.88 12.37 1.44
N ILE A 121 20.53 12.86 2.50
CA ILE A 121 21.64 12.14 3.15
C ILE A 121 21.21 10.77 3.71
N ASP A 122 19.97 10.64 4.18
CA ASP A 122 19.46 9.36 4.68
C ASP A 122 19.38 8.32 3.54
N LEU A 123 18.95 8.77 2.35
CA LEU A 123 18.89 7.95 1.16
C LEU A 123 20.28 7.49 0.71
N GLU A 124 21.23 8.41 0.69
CA GLU A 124 22.62 8.14 0.29
C GLU A 124 23.32 7.18 1.25
N GLN A 125 23.15 7.39 2.55
CA GLN A 125 23.71 6.48 3.56
C GLN A 125 23.10 5.09 3.47
N GLY A 126 21.78 5.00 3.24
CA GLY A 126 21.12 3.72 3.01
C GLY A 126 21.72 2.97 1.84
N LEU A 127 21.89 3.63 0.68
CA LEU A 127 22.51 3.03 -0.51
C LEU A 127 23.94 2.53 -0.26
N ASN A 128 24.74 3.29 0.46
CA ASN A 128 26.11 2.89 0.81
C ASN A 128 26.16 1.60 1.64
N LEU A 129 25.07 1.29 2.33
CA LEU A 129 24.89 0.07 3.13
C LEU A 129 24.11 -1.05 2.39
N GLY A 130 23.74 -0.85 1.11
CA GLY A 130 22.97 -1.83 0.33
C GLY A 130 21.47 -1.83 0.61
N TYR A 131 20.94 -0.68 1.10
CA TYR A 131 19.51 -0.52 1.42
C TYR A 131 18.89 0.66 0.68
N LYS A 132 17.61 0.55 0.38
CA LYS A 132 16.79 1.68 -0.06
C LYS A 132 15.75 2.05 1.00
N LEU A 133 15.56 3.34 1.21
CA LEU A 133 14.49 3.85 2.06
C LEU A 133 13.18 3.85 1.26
N LYS A 134 12.12 3.32 1.86
CA LYS A 134 10.75 3.27 1.31
C LYS A 134 9.74 3.51 2.42
N LEU A 135 8.58 4.09 2.10
CA LEU A 135 7.44 4.10 3.03
C LEU A 135 6.77 2.73 2.97
N VAL A 136 6.95 1.94 4.02
CA VAL A 136 6.46 0.56 4.09
C VAL A 136 5.24 0.48 5.00
N SER A 137 4.18 -0.13 4.47
CA SER A 137 3.01 -0.55 5.25
C SER A 137 3.17 -2.02 5.63
N LEU A 138 2.96 -2.36 6.89
CA LEU A 138 3.14 -3.72 7.42
C LEU A 138 2.04 -4.05 8.43
N THR A 139 1.43 -5.23 8.31
CA THR A 139 0.75 -5.92 9.41
C THR A 139 1.29 -7.34 9.52
N GLU A 140 1.77 -7.69 10.69
CA GLU A 140 2.34 -9.00 11.00
C GLU A 140 1.66 -9.62 12.20
N ARG A 141 1.39 -10.94 12.09
CA ARG A 141 0.87 -11.76 13.17
C ARG A 141 2.03 -12.36 13.96
N TYR A 142 2.05 -12.13 15.26
CA TYR A 142 2.93 -12.82 16.17
C TYR A 142 2.10 -13.53 17.25
N LYS A 143 1.97 -14.85 17.13
CA LYS A 143 1.03 -15.66 17.93
C LYS A 143 -0.40 -15.13 17.77
N ASP A 144 -1.02 -14.70 18.89
CA ASP A 144 -2.38 -14.15 18.91
C ASP A 144 -2.45 -12.62 18.81
N LYS A 145 -1.29 -11.96 18.70
CA LYS A 145 -1.16 -10.51 18.60
C LYS A 145 -0.82 -10.09 17.17
N PHE A 146 -1.06 -8.81 16.90
CA PHE A 146 -0.71 -8.18 15.63
C PHE A 146 0.13 -6.93 15.90
N PHE A 147 1.15 -6.76 15.09
CA PHE A 147 1.87 -5.50 14.93
C PHE A 147 1.48 -4.89 13.60
N SER A 148 1.16 -3.59 13.59
CA SER A 148 0.77 -2.89 12.36
C SER A 148 1.36 -1.49 12.36
N SER A 149 2.02 -1.13 11.26
CA SER A 149 2.61 0.19 11.10
C SER A 149 2.73 0.62 9.64
N VAL A 150 2.79 1.92 9.45
CA VAL A 150 3.28 2.57 8.22
C VAL A 150 4.45 3.45 8.63
N ALA A 151 5.63 3.22 8.07
CA ALA A 151 6.81 4.00 8.42
C ALA A 151 7.86 4.01 7.30
N PRO A 152 8.72 5.03 7.23
CA PRO A 152 9.95 4.97 6.45
C PRO A 152 10.84 3.83 6.96
N CYS A 153 11.21 2.92 6.06
CA CYS A 153 12.03 1.75 6.39
C CYS A 153 13.16 1.59 5.38
N PHE A 154 14.32 1.19 5.86
CA PHE A 154 15.41 0.72 5.02
C PHE A 154 15.17 -0.73 4.64
N VAL A 155 15.03 -1.00 3.34
CA VAL A 155 14.80 -2.34 2.79
C VAL A 155 15.98 -2.77 1.94
N PRO A 156 16.41 -4.05 1.92
CA PRO A 156 17.51 -4.51 1.08
C PRO A 156 17.28 -4.14 -0.40
N GLU A 157 18.28 -3.65 -1.10
CA GLU A 157 18.18 -3.27 -2.52
C GLU A 157 17.74 -4.42 -3.42
N SER A 158 18.05 -5.65 -3.04
CA SER A 158 17.63 -6.86 -3.76
C SER A 158 16.13 -7.15 -3.65
N SER A 159 15.45 -6.57 -2.65
CA SER A 159 14.03 -6.83 -2.38
C SER A 159 13.10 -6.28 -3.46
N LEU A 160 11.92 -6.91 -3.61
CA LEU A 160 10.87 -6.44 -4.51
C LEU A 160 10.40 -5.00 -4.13
N ILE A 161 10.28 -4.71 -2.84
CA ILE A 161 9.90 -3.38 -2.34
C ILE A 161 10.91 -2.32 -2.80
N ALA A 162 12.21 -2.59 -2.69
CA ALA A 162 13.25 -1.66 -3.14
C ALA A 162 13.22 -1.40 -4.66
N LYS A 163 12.78 -2.40 -5.44
CA LYS A 163 12.68 -2.34 -6.91
C LYS A 163 11.36 -1.73 -7.41
N THR A 164 10.35 -1.61 -6.56
CA THR A 164 9.09 -0.93 -6.87
C THR A 164 9.30 0.58 -6.79
N ASN A 165 9.17 1.28 -7.91
CA ASN A 165 9.51 2.70 -8.01
C ASN A 165 8.36 3.55 -8.56
N PHE A 166 8.48 4.86 -8.44
CA PHE A 166 7.54 5.86 -8.94
C PHE A 166 6.12 5.62 -8.43
N GLU A 167 5.12 5.67 -9.30
CA GLU A 167 3.70 5.50 -8.96
C GLU A 167 3.28 4.04 -8.75
N GLU A 168 4.23 3.10 -8.77
CA GLU A 168 3.93 1.69 -8.54
C GLU A 168 3.65 1.40 -7.07
N ASN A 169 2.66 0.55 -6.85
CA ASN A 169 2.38 -0.07 -5.56
C ASN A 169 2.74 -1.57 -5.60
N VAL A 170 3.07 -2.10 -4.46
CA VAL A 170 3.30 -3.52 -4.25
C VAL A 170 2.65 -3.95 -2.95
N ILE A 171 2.01 -5.11 -2.95
CA ILE A 171 1.62 -5.83 -1.75
C ILE A 171 2.19 -7.22 -1.79
N THR A 172 2.70 -7.68 -0.67
CA THR A 172 3.16 -9.05 -0.45
C THR A 172 2.39 -9.65 0.70
N PHE A 173 1.90 -10.85 0.50
CA PHE A 173 1.31 -11.73 1.51
C PHE A 173 2.33 -12.81 1.85
N GLU A 174 2.53 -13.07 3.12
CA GLU A 174 3.27 -14.24 3.60
C GLU A 174 2.37 -15.11 4.43
N GLY A 175 2.48 -16.41 4.26
CA GLY A 175 1.64 -17.36 4.96
C GLY A 175 2.23 -18.76 5.00
N GLU A 176 1.64 -19.61 5.86
CA GLU A 176 2.15 -20.96 6.11
C GLU A 176 2.17 -21.85 4.86
N ASN A 177 1.12 -21.75 4.01
CA ASN A 177 0.90 -22.72 2.94
C ASN A 177 1.34 -22.22 1.57
N PHE A 178 1.57 -20.92 1.40
CA PHE A 178 1.91 -20.32 0.10
C PHE A 178 3.23 -19.53 0.12
N LEU A 179 3.96 -19.59 1.25
CA LEU A 179 5.20 -18.85 1.49
C LEU A 179 5.02 -17.35 1.23
N LYS A 180 5.13 -16.93 -0.01
CA LYS A 180 5.08 -15.53 -0.41
C LYS A 180 4.34 -15.36 -1.74
N THR A 181 3.34 -14.48 -1.75
CA THR A 181 2.65 -14.04 -2.97
C THR A 181 2.72 -12.52 -3.05
N SER A 182 3.14 -11.98 -4.19
CA SER A 182 3.26 -10.54 -4.39
C SER A 182 2.49 -10.08 -5.62
N LEU A 183 1.86 -8.92 -5.50
CA LEU A 183 1.18 -8.22 -6.58
C LEU A 183 1.82 -6.84 -6.75
N VAL A 184 2.14 -6.48 -7.98
CA VAL A 184 2.74 -5.19 -8.34
C VAL A 184 1.92 -4.56 -9.45
N GLY A 185 1.72 -3.26 -9.39
CA GLY A 185 1.04 -2.52 -10.46
C GLY A 185 0.93 -1.03 -10.17
N LYS A 186 0.30 -0.30 -11.09
CA LYS A 186 0.06 1.14 -10.90
C LYS A 186 -0.90 1.38 -9.75
N GLY A 187 -0.44 2.12 -8.76
CA GLY A 187 -1.16 2.38 -7.51
C GLY A 187 -2.20 3.49 -7.60
N ALA A 188 -2.13 4.34 -8.63
CA ALA A 188 -3.02 5.49 -8.80
C ALA A 188 -3.14 5.87 -10.28
N GLY A 189 -4.11 6.76 -10.58
CA GLY A 189 -4.37 7.30 -11.90
C GLY A 189 -5.75 6.93 -12.44
N GLY A 190 -6.28 7.75 -13.36
CA GLY A 190 -7.65 7.59 -13.87
C GLY A 190 -7.89 6.22 -14.54
N TYR A 191 -7.03 5.83 -15.48
CA TYR A 191 -7.16 4.54 -16.17
C TYR A 191 -6.95 3.32 -15.23
N PRO A 192 -5.92 3.26 -14.38
CA PRO A 192 -5.76 2.19 -13.38
C PRO A 192 -6.99 2.04 -12.49
N THR A 193 -7.49 3.12 -11.91
CA THR A 193 -8.69 3.12 -11.06
C THR A 193 -9.94 2.68 -11.82
N ALA A 194 -10.15 3.19 -13.04
CA ALA A 194 -11.27 2.78 -13.88
C ALA A 194 -11.25 1.28 -14.21
N THR A 195 -10.07 0.69 -14.42
CA THR A 195 -9.92 -0.76 -14.64
C THR A 195 -10.48 -1.56 -13.47
N SER A 196 -10.18 -1.18 -12.24
CA SER A 196 -10.70 -1.84 -11.05
C SER A 196 -12.21 -1.66 -10.88
N ILE A 197 -12.74 -0.45 -11.14
CA ILE A 197 -14.19 -0.19 -11.13
C ILE A 197 -14.91 -1.05 -12.17
N ILE A 198 -14.43 -1.08 -13.41
CA ILE A 198 -15.02 -1.90 -14.49
C ILE A 198 -14.99 -3.39 -14.12
N SER A 199 -13.91 -3.82 -13.45
CA SER A 199 -13.77 -5.19 -12.98
C SER A 199 -14.82 -5.53 -11.91
N ASP A 200 -15.12 -4.60 -10.99
CA ASP A 200 -16.20 -4.77 -10.00
C ASP A 200 -17.59 -4.80 -10.66
N ILE A 201 -17.84 -3.95 -11.66
CA ILE A 201 -19.08 -3.97 -12.44
C ILE A 201 -19.26 -5.32 -13.15
N LYS A 202 -18.21 -5.85 -13.78
CA LYS A 202 -18.23 -7.19 -14.41
C LYS A 202 -18.58 -8.28 -13.41
N ARG A 203 -18.01 -8.21 -12.20
CA ARG A 203 -18.29 -9.16 -11.13
C ARG A 203 -19.76 -9.07 -10.70
N PHE A 204 -20.30 -7.88 -10.52
CA PHE A 204 -21.70 -7.66 -10.19
C PHE A 204 -22.65 -8.27 -11.25
N LEU A 205 -22.37 -8.08 -12.53
CA LEU A 205 -23.17 -8.63 -13.61
C LEU A 205 -23.17 -10.17 -13.67
N ASN A 206 -22.10 -10.80 -13.19
CA ASN A 206 -21.95 -12.26 -13.12
C ASN A 206 -22.38 -12.85 -11.78
N TYR A 207 -22.86 -12.03 -10.83
CA TYR A 207 -23.25 -12.44 -9.49
C TYR A 207 -24.70 -12.94 -9.40
N LYS A 208 -25.38 -13.09 -10.55
CA LYS A 208 -26.76 -13.55 -10.65
C LYS A 208 -26.88 -15.08 -10.63
#